data_fbb84083beca29200a4227da8328ff95
#
_entry.id   fbb84083beca29200a4227da8328ff95
#
_cell.length_a   1.000
_cell.length_b   1.000
_cell.length_c   1.000
_cell.angle_alpha   90.00
_cell.angle_beta   90.00
_cell.angle_gamma   90.00
#
_symmetry.space_group_name_H-M   'P 1'
#
loop_
_entity.id
_entity.type
_entity.pdbx_description
1 polymer ?
#
loop_
_entity_poly.entity_id
_entity_poly.type
_entity_poly.pdbx_seq_one_letter_code
_entity_poly.pdbx_strand_id
1 'polypeptide(L)'
;EYEAALAAGVRLTVDNYWAIQAWPDLFERRELFLRLDLDTGYGHHRKVITSGVDSKFGISLEHLADVRARLQSIGSRVVGLHAHTGSGVINADVWREQLERFMEVLPDFPDVRVLDLGGGLGVPDRRGQAGFDLELMDELLLDALGDLDVELWLEPGRYLAAESGVLLSRVTQLKSKGQCNYLGIATGMNSLIRPALYGAYHEVVNLSRLGSSADMNYRIVGPICESGDVIAESRMLPASKEGDIMLVANTGAYGRVMSSHYNRRRPAEELVL
;
A
#
# COMPACT_ATOMS: atom_id res chain seq x y z
N GLU A 1 -12.76 -20.54 3.59
CA GLU A 1 -12.79 -19.26 2.86
C GLU A 1 -12.88 -19.49 1.35
N TYR A 2 -11.99 -20.27 0.71
CA TYR A 2 -12.04 -20.60 -0.72
C TYR A 2 -13.42 -21.15 -1.15
N GLU A 3 -13.97 -22.14 -0.43
CA GLU A 3 -15.29 -22.72 -0.74
C GLU A 3 -16.38 -21.66 -0.77
N ALA A 4 -16.41 -20.76 0.22
CA ALA A 4 -17.41 -19.70 0.30
C ALA A 4 -17.28 -18.70 -0.85
N ALA A 5 -16.04 -18.30 -1.21
CA ALA A 5 -15.80 -17.40 -2.32
C ALA A 5 -16.19 -18.02 -3.67
N LEU A 6 -15.82 -19.28 -3.88
CA LEU A 6 -16.18 -20.02 -5.11
C LEU A 6 -17.67 -20.24 -5.22
N ALA A 7 -18.36 -20.56 -4.11
CA ALA A 7 -19.81 -20.71 -4.08
C ALA A 7 -20.55 -19.39 -4.39
N ALA A 8 -19.95 -18.26 -4.02
CA ALA A 8 -20.45 -16.92 -4.34
C ALA A 8 -20.10 -16.44 -5.78
N GLY A 9 -19.42 -17.27 -6.58
CA GLY A 9 -19.00 -16.90 -7.93
C GLY A 9 -17.88 -15.86 -7.99
N VAL A 10 -17.13 -15.69 -6.90
CA VAL A 10 -16.00 -14.77 -6.84
C VAL A 10 -14.82 -15.36 -7.61
N ARG A 11 -14.16 -14.53 -8.41
CA ARG A 11 -12.86 -14.88 -9.02
C ARG A 11 -11.81 -14.98 -7.92
N LEU A 12 -11.01 -16.04 -7.97
CA LEU A 12 -9.95 -16.26 -6.99
C LEU A 12 -8.58 -16.05 -7.60
N THR A 13 -7.78 -15.25 -6.94
CA THR A 13 -6.33 -15.18 -7.15
C THR A 13 -5.66 -16.10 -6.14
N VAL A 14 -5.07 -17.18 -6.64
CA VAL A 14 -4.38 -18.18 -5.79
C VAL A 14 -2.91 -17.80 -5.70
N ASP A 15 -2.43 -17.56 -4.49
CA ASP A 15 -1.05 -17.12 -4.23
C ASP A 15 -0.15 -18.22 -3.61
N ASN A 16 -0.69 -19.45 -3.50
CA ASN A 16 0.01 -20.54 -2.84
C ASN A 16 -0.21 -21.87 -3.58
N TYR A 17 0.87 -22.42 -4.11
CA TYR A 17 0.86 -23.72 -4.79
C TYR A 17 0.36 -24.85 -3.89
N TRP A 18 0.69 -24.83 -2.59
CA TRP A 18 0.23 -25.84 -1.64
C TRP A 18 -1.30 -25.96 -1.60
N ALA A 19 -2.05 -24.88 -1.76
CA ALA A 19 -3.52 -24.92 -1.77
C ALA A 19 -4.04 -25.77 -2.94
N ILE A 20 -3.45 -25.64 -4.13
CA ILE A 20 -3.82 -26.42 -5.33
C ILE A 20 -3.48 -27.90 -5.15
N GLN A 21 -2.38 -28.20 -4.43
CA GLN A 21 -1.98 -29.58 -4.13
C GLN A 21 -2.90 -30.23 -3.09
N ALA A 22 -3.19 -29.50 -2.01
CA ALA A 22 -3.91 -30.03 -0.85
C ALA A 22 -5.43 -30.18 -1.09
N TRP A 23 -6.01 -29.32 -1.93
CA TRP A 23 -7.46 -29.26 -2.18
C TRP A 23 -7.81 -29.30 -3.66
N PRO A 24 -7.38 -30.32 -4.43
CA PRO A 24 -7.58 -30.36 -5.87
C PRO A 24 -9.06 -30.30 -6.29
N ASP A 25 -9.93 -30.98 -5.55
CA ASP A 25 -11.37 -31.03 -5.84
C ASP A 25 -12.02 -29.65 -5.75
N LEU A 26 -11.48 -28.77 -4.91
CA LEU A 26 -11.96 -27.41 -4.75
C LEU A 26 -11.70 -26.57 -6.01
N PHE A 27 -10.61 -26.85 -6.69
CA PHE A 27 -10.17 -26.12 -7.89
C PHE A 27 -10.51 -26.85 -9.20
N GLU A 28 -11.09 -28.06 -9.16
CA GLU A 28 -11.39 -28.85 -10.35
C GLU A 28 -12.28 -28.09 -11.35
N ARG A 29 -11.85 -28.08 -12.64
CA ARG A 29 -12.56 -27.48 -13.78
C ARG A 29 -12.93 -26.03 -13.61
N ARG A 30 -12.04 -25.26 -12.97
CA ARG A 30 -12.25 -23.83 -12.72
C ARG A 30 -11.33 -22.94 -13.54
N GLU A 31 -11.77 -21.72 -13.72
CA GLU A 31 -10.95 -20.62 -14.18
C GLU A 31 -10.37 -19.90 -12.98
N LEU A 32 -9.05 -19.74 -12.94
CA LEU A 32 -8.32 -19.19 -11.79
C LEU A 32 -7.36 -18.09 -12.23
N PHE A 33 -7.09 -17.18 -11.31
CA PHE A 33 -5.95 -16.28 -11.37
C PHE A 33 -4.84 -16.84 -10.49
N LEU A 34 -3.59 -16.68 -10.92
CA LEU A 34 -2.41 -17.00 -10.11
C LEU A 34 -1.67 -15.72 -9.75
N ARG A 35 -1.37 -15.55 -8.48
CA ARG A 35 -0.43 -14.53 -8.04
C ARG A 35 0.99 -15.08 -8.14
N LEU A 36 1.81 -14.44 -8.95
CA LEU A 36 3.20 -14.79 -9.14
C LEU A 36 4.11 -13.92 -8.29
N ASP A 37 5.16 -14.51 -7.77
CA ASP A 37 6.32 -13.78 -7.30
C ASP A 37 7.29 -13.63 -8.47
N LEU A 38 7.33 -12.44 -9.06
CA LEU A 38 8.17 -12.14 -10.21
C LEU A 38 9.62 -11.80 -9.83
N ASP A 39 9.96 -11.96 -8.55
CA ASP A 39 11.27 -11.64 -7.98
C ASP A 39 11.71 -10.17 -8.18
N THR A 40 10.71 -9.29 -8.35
CA THR A 40 10.88 -7.85 -8.49
C THR A 40 10.16 -7.16 -7.34
N GLY A 41 10.91 -6.59 -6.39
CA GLY A 41 10.33 -5.96 -5.22
C GLY A 41 10.67 -4.48 -5.12
N TYR A 42 9.66 -3.61 -5.06
CA TYR A 42 9.79 -2.17 -4.91
C TYR A 42 8.95 -1.66 -3.73
N GLY A 43 9.38 -0.54 -3.11
CA GLY A 43 8.60 0.07 -2.03
C GLY A 43 9.37 1.12 -1.26
N HIS A 44 8.64 2.06 -0.67
CA HIS A 44 9.20 3.12 0.15
C HIS A 44 9.80 2.63 1.49
N HIS A 45 9.58 1.37 1.86
CA HIS A 45 10.13 0.74 3.06
C HIS A 45 10.22 -0.77 2.88
N ARG A 46 11.28 -1.42 3.43
CA ARG A 46 11.51 -2.88 3.33
C ARG A 46 10.29 -3.74 3.72
N LYS A 47 9.50 -3.31 4.69
CA LYS A 47 8.31 -4.04 5.16
C LYS A 47 7.09 -3.96 4.21
N VAL A 48 7.16 -3.18 3.16
CA VAL A 48 6.08 -3.05 2.16
C VAL A 48 6.49 -3.52 0.76
N ILE A 49 7.64 -4.18 0.67
CA ILE A 49 8.05 -4.94 -0.51
C ILE A 49 7.29 -6.27 -0.46
N THR A 50 6.62 -6.64 -1.54
CA THR A 50 5.70 -7.79 -1.58
C THR A 50 6.09 -8.83 -2.64
N SER A 51 7.34 -8.79 -3.12
CA SER A 51 7.93 -9.74 -4.05
C SER A 51 9.39 -10.02 -3.65
N GLY A 52 9.94 -11.17 -4.08
CA GLY A 52 11.31 -11.61 -3.80
C GLY A 52 11.44 -12.55 -2.59
N VAL A 53 12.63 -13.08 -2.37
CA VAL A 53 12.94 -14.19 -1.42
C VAL A 53 12.45 -13.94 0.02
N ASP A 54 12.41 -12.70 0.46
CA ASP A 54 11.91 -12.33 1.80
C ASP A 54 10.39 -12.09 1.84
N SER A 55 9.70 -12.19 0.69
CA SER A 55 8.25 -12.02 0.60
C SER A 55 7.52 -13.33 0.92
N LYS A 56 6.41 -13.22 1.63
CA LYS A 56 5.52 -14.38 1.88
C LYS A 56 4.46 -14.56 0.79
N PHE A 57 4.43 -13.71 -0.23
CA PHE A 57 3.35 -13.63 -1.20
C PHE A 57 3.77 -14.20 -2.55
N GLY A 58 2.78 -14.83 -3.21
CA GLY A 58 2.91 -15.29 -4.58
C GLY A 58 3.56 -16.67 -4.72
N ILE A 59 3.33 -17.26 -5.86
CA ILE A 59 3.91 -18.53 -6.29
C ILE A 59 5.24 -18.23 -6.96
N SER A 60 6.34 -18.83 -6.47
CA SER A 60 7.66 -18.70 -7.08
C SER A 60 7.66 -19.24 -8.51
N LEU A 61 8.41 -18.58 -9.41
CA LEU A 61 8.54 -18.98 -10.81
C LEU A 61 9.08 -20.40 -10.96
N GLU A 62 9.89 -20.88 -10.04
CA GLU A 62 10.41 -22.27 -10.03
C GLU A 62 9.33 -23.35 -9.92
N HIS A 63 8.15 -23.01 -9.36
CA HIS A 63 7.03 -23.93 -9.20
C HIS A 63 6.01 -23.91 -10.35
N LEU A 64 6.18 -23.02 -11.35
CA LEU A 64 5.16 -22.84 -12.40
C LEU A 64 4.91 -24.10 -13.23
N ALA A 65 5.96 -24.88 -13.52
CA ALA A 65 5.81 -26.14 -14.24
C ALA A 65 4.93 -27.14 -13.49
N ASP A 66 5.13 -27.27 -12.18
CA ASP A 66 4.34 -28.15 -11.32
C ASP A 66 2.91 -27.65 -11.16
N VAL A 67 2.71 -26.33 -10.99
CA VAL A 67 1.39 -25.69 -10.94
C VAL A 67 0.61 -25.97 -12.20
N ARG A 68 1.22 -25.75 -13.35
CA ARG A 68 0.61 -26.02 -14.68
C ARG A 68 0.20 -27.47 -14.80
N ALA A 69 1.12 -28.41 -14.54
CA ALA A 69 0.84 -29.85 -14.62
C ALA A 69 -0.31 -30.24 -13.69
N ARG A 70 -0.33 -29.70 -12.46
CA ARG A 70 -1.38 -29.98 -11.49
C ARG A 70 -2.73 -29.45 -11.94
N LEU A 71 -2.83 -28.19 -12.38
CA LEU A 71 -4.07 -27.59 -12.88
C LEU A 71 -4.60 -28.31 -14.11
N GLN A 72 -3.74 -28.69 -15.05
CA GLN A 72 -4.13 -29.51 -16.20
C GLN A 72 -4.72 -30.85 -15.77
N SER A 73 -4.13 -31.54 -14.78
CA SER A 73 -4.60 -32.83 -14.29
C SER A 73 -6.01 -32.79 -13.67
N ILE A 74 -6.44 -31.63 -13.18
CA ILE A 74 -7.79 -31.41 -12.61
C ILE A 74 -8.71 -30.63 -13.58
N GLY A 75 -8.29 -30.42 -14.82
CA GLY A 75 -9.08 -29.76 -15.86
C GLY A 75 -9.31 -28.27 -15.65
N SER A 76 -8.44 -27.60 -14.86
CA SER A 76 -8.55 -26.17 -14.55
C SER A 76 -7.67 -25.33 -15.47
N ARG A 77 -8.05 -24.09 -15.67
CA ARG A 77 -7.37 -23.14 -16.56
C ARG A 77 -6.95 -21.88 -15.80
N VAL A 78 -5.79 -21.38 -16.15
CA VAL A 78 -5.33 -20.06 -15.69
C VAL A 78 -5.79 -19.02 -16.69
N VAL A 79 -6.66 -18.12 -16.26
CA VAL A 79 -7.24 -17.07 -17.12
C VAL A 79 -6.75 -15.68 -16.77
N GLY A 80 -5.99 -15.55 -15.69
CA GLY A 80 -5.34 -14.31 -15.30
C GLY A 80 -4.05 -14.56 -14.52
N LEU A 81 -3.09 -13.68 -14.72
CA LEU A 81 -1.86 -13.60 -13.91
C LEU A 81 -1.89 -12.32 -13.11
N HIS A 82 -1.51 -12.40 -11.87
CA HIS A 82 -1.44 -11.28 -10.94
C HIS A 82 -0.04 -11.18 -10.35
N ALA A 83 0.44 -9.96 -10.16
CA ALA A 83 1.58 -9.68 -9.29
C ALA A 83 1.40 -8.34 -8.59
N HIS A 84 2.07 -8.19 -7.46
CA HIS A 84 2.06 -6.94 -6.71
C HIS A 84 3.46 -6.69 -6.17
N THR A 85 4.14 -5.71 -6.72
CA THR A 85 5.57 -5.47 -6.49
C THR A 85 5.88 -4.67 -5.23
N GLY A 86 4.89 -3.96 -4.67
CA GLY A 86 5.10 -3.19 -3.44
C GLY A 86 4.17 -2.00 -3.27
N SER A 87 4.59 -0.99 -2.52
CA SER A 87 3.70 0.13 -2.18
C SER A 87 4.44 1.47 -2.08
N GLY A 88 3.77 2.53 -2.54
CA GLY A 88 4.28 3.90 -2.50
C GLY A 88 5.35 4.17 -3.57
N VAL A 89 5.25 3.49 -4.68
CA VAL A 89 6.16 3.64 -5.84
C VAL A 89 5.68 4.79 -6.71
N ILE A 90 6.59 5.72 -7.05
CA ILE A 90 6.30 6.87 -7.90
C ILE A 90 6.96 6.79 -9.28
N ASN A 91 7.74 5.74 -9.55
CA ASN A 91 8.38 5.49 -10.85
C ASN A 91 7.51 4.55 -11.69
N ALA A 92 7.03 4.99 -12.85
CA ALA A 92 6.18 4.23 -13.76
C ALA A 92 6.89 3.03 -14.41
N ASP A 93 8.22 3.04 -14.59
CA ASP A 93 9.00 1.94 -15.17
C ASP A 93 8.78 0.61 -14.44
N VAL A 94 8.45 0.64 -13.15
CA VAL A 94 8.21 -0.57 -12.34
C VAL A 94 7.08 -1.42 -12.91
N TRP A 95 6.03 -0.81 -13.43
CA TRP A 95 4.90 -1.54 -14.04
C TRP A 95 5.24 -2.06 -15.43
N ARG A 96 6.07 -1.34 -16.19
CA ARG A 96 6.63 -1.85 -17.45
C ARG A 96 7.49 -3.09 -17.20
N GLU A 97 8.43 -3.03 -16.26
CA GLU A 97 9.27 -4.17 -15.89
C GLU A 97 8.43 -5.36 -15.41
N GLN A 98 7.37 -5.12 -14.64
CA GLN A 98 6.44 -6.16 -14.19
C GLN A 98 5.71 -6.80 -15.39
N LEU A 99 5.25 -6.00 -16.33
CA LEU A 99 4.60 -6.49 -17.55
C LEU A 99 5.57 -7.31 -18.42
N GLU A 100 6.80 -6.84 -18.61
CA GLU A 100 7.86 -7.58 -19.32
C GLU A 100 8.09 -8.96 -18.68
N ARG A 101 8.08 -9.05 -17.36
CA ARG A 101 8.19 -10.34 -16.63
C ARG A 101 6.97 -11.23 -16.84
N PHE A 102 5.77 -10.69 -16.91
CA PHE A 102 4.60 -11.47 -17.30
C PHE A 102 4.73 -12.04 -18.71
N MET A 103 5.28 -11.28 -19.66
CA MET A 103 5.50 -11.74 -21.03
C MET A 103 6.43 -12.96 -21.10
N GLU A 104 7.38 -13.11 -20.19
CA GLU A 104 8.27 -14.27 -20.12
C GLU A 104 7.51 -15.56 -19.74
N VAL A 105 6.49 -15.47 -18.90
CA VAL A 105 5.72 -16.63 -18.39
C VAL A 105 4.42 -16.89 -19.15
N LEU A 106 3.92 -15.90 -19.88
CA LEU A 106 2.64 -15.96 -20.59
C LEU A 106 2.52 -17.14 -21.58
N PRO A 107 3.59 -17.54 -22.32
CA PRO A 107 3.52 -18.71 -23.21
C PRO A 107 3.17 -20.02 -22.50
N ASP A 108 3.40 -20.13 -21.20
CA ASP A 108 3.03 -21.29 -20.40
C ASP A 108 1.54 -21.35 -20.05
N PHE A 109 0.80 -20.25 -20.25
CA PHE A 109 -0.60 -20.08 -19.86
C PHE A 109 -1.45 -19.52 -21.01
N PRO A 110 -1.73 -20.31 -22.05
CA PRO A 110 -2.37 -19.83 -23.30
C PRO A 110 -3.83 -19.36 -23.12
N ASP A 111 -4.47 -19.67 -22.01
CA ASP A 111 -5.85 -19.24 -21.71
C ASP A 111 -5.89 -17.88 -20.98
N VAL A 112 -4.75 -17.26 -20.67
CA VAL A 112 -4.69 -15.97 -19.98
C VAL A 112 -5.22 -14.86 -20.88
N ARG A 113 -6.15 -14.09 -20.32
CA ARG A 113 -6.77 -12.92 -20.94
C ARG A 113 -6.75 -11.69 -20.05
N VAL A 114 -6.23 -11.81 -18.82
CA VAL A 114 -6.09 -10.71 -17.88
C VAL A 114 -4.70 -10.72 -17.26
N LEU A 115 -4.05 -9.56 -17.24
CA LEU A 115 -2.83 -9.30 -16.49
C LEU A 115 -3.14 -8.26 -15.41
N ASP A 116 -3.15 -8.68 -14.15
CA ASP A 116 -3.38 -7.81 -13.01
C ASP A 116 -2.02 -7.37 -12.44
N LEU A 117 -1.68 -6.11 -12.66
CA LEU A 117 -0.41 -5.53 -12.23
C LEU A 117 -0.43 -5.10 -10.75
N GLY A 118 -1.53 -5.40 -10.04
CA GLY A 118 -1.69 -5.05 -8.64
C GLY A 118 -1.78 -3.55 -8.38
N GLY A 119 -1.48 -3.17 -7.17
CA GLY A 119 -1.44 -1.77 -6.78
C GLY A 119 -0.02 -1.23 -6.66
N GLY A 120 0.17 -0.38 -5.68
CA GLY A 120 1.49 0.15 -5.34
C GLY A 120 1.74 1.59 -5.77
N LEU A 121 0.87 2.19 -6.60
CA LEU A 121 0.99 3.58 -7.03
C LEU A 121 1.10 4.49 -5.81
N GLY A 122 2.16 5.30 -5.81
CA GLY A 122 2.45 6.27 -4.75
C GLY A 122 1.68 7.57 -4.93
N VAL A 123 1.60 8.32 -3.85
CA VAL A 123 1.16 9.71 -3.84
C VAL A 123 2.29 10.58 -3.31
N PRO A 124 2.36 11.86 -3.67
CA PRO A 124 3.32 12.78 -3.08
C PRO A 124 3.11 12.83 -1.56
N ASP A 125 4.15 12.59 -0.80
CA ASP A 125 4.10 12.69 0.65
C ASP A 125 4.61 14.04 1.18
N ARG A 126 5.35 14.78 0.35
CA ARG A 126 5.95 16.08 0.68
C ARG A 126 5.53 17.16 -0.31
N ARG A 127 5.40 18.36 0.19
CA ARG A 127 5.10 19.53 -0.62
C ARG A 127 6.18 19.72 -1.70
N GLY A 128 5.75 19.86 -2.95
CA GLY A 128 6.63 20.06 -4.11
C GLY A 128 7.21 18.77 -4.69
N GLN A 129 6.90 17.61 -4.15
CA GLN A 129 7.21 16.34 -4.78
C GLN A 129 6.27 16.14 -5.99
N ALA A 130 6.82 15.65 -7.10
CA ALA A 130 6.03 15.28 -8.26
C ALA A 130 5.07 14.13 -7.93
N GLY A 131 3.87 14.17 -8.47
CA GLY A 131 2.91 13.07 -8.41
C GLY A 131 3.36 11.89 -9.27
N PHE A 132 2.62 10.80 -9.17
CA PHE A 132 2.79 9.66 -10.07
C PHE A 132 2.30 10.05 -11.47
N ASP A 133 3.11 9.76 -12.48
CA ASP A 133 2.85 10.08 -13.88
C ASP A 133 2.05 8.94 -14.53
N LEU A 134 0.72 9.11 -14.60
CA LEU A 134 -0.17 8.12 -15.21
C LEU A 134 -0.08 8.11 -16.74
N GLU A 135 0.22 9.26 -17.36
CA GLU A 135 0.35 9.34 -18.83
C GLU A 135 1.58 8.57 -19.28
N LEU A 136 2.73 8.78 -18.60
CA LEU A 136 3.93 8.00 -18.85
C LEU A 136 3.71 6.50 -18.60
N MET A 137 2.99 6.13 -17.52
CA MET A 137 2.68 4.72 -17.26
C MET A 137 1.86 4.10 -18.41
N ASP A 138 0.85 4.80 -18.89
CA ASP A 138 0.02 4.36 -20.00
C ASP A 138 0.85 4.14 -21.27
N GLU A 139 1.69 5.11 -21.65
CA GLU A 139 2.62 4.98 -22.80
C GLU A 139 3.54 3.77 -22.66
N LEU A 140 4.16 3.58 -21.50
CA LEU A 140 5.09 2.46 -21.24
C LEU A 140 4.39 1.10 -21.28
N LEU A 141 3.15 1.01 -20.78
CA LEU A 141 2.38 -0.24 -20.80
C LEU A 141 1.89 -0.57 -22.21
N LEU A 142 1.42 0.41 -22.98
CA LEU A 142 1.00 0.22 -24.35
C LEU A 142 2.16 -0.24 -25.25
N ASP A 143 3.35 0.36 -25.09
CA ASP A 143 4.55 -0.05 -25.80
C ASP A 143 4.96 -1.50 -25.48
N ALA A 144 4.93 -1.87 -24.20
CA ALA A 144 5.28 -3.22 -23.75
C ALA A 144 4.25 -4.28 -24.12
N LEU A 145 2.95 -3.96 -24.19
CA LEU A 145 1.89 -4.88 -24.62
C LEU A 145 1.97 -5.21 -26.11
N GLY A 146 2.35 -4.24 -26.95
CA GLY A 146 2.32 -4.41 -28.41
C GLY A 146 0.93 -4.83 -28.90
N ASP A 147 0.89 -5.91 -29.67
CA ASP A 147 -0.36 -6.46 -30.26
C ASP A 147 -1.03 -7.53 -29.37
N LEU A 148 -0.67 -7.63 -28.09
CA LEU A 148 -1.22 -8.65 -27.19
C LEU A 148 -2.67 -8.32 -26.82
N ASP A 149 -3.59 -9.27 -27.06
CA ASP A 149 -5.02 -9.15 -26.76
C ASP A 149 -5.31 -9.62 -25.32
N VAL A 150 -5.02 -8.74 -24.32
CA VAL A 150 -5.29 -8.97 -22.90
C VAL A 150 -5.86 -7.72 -22.24
N GLU A 151 -6.63 -7.92 -21.19
CA GLU A 151 -7.05 -6.83 -20.29
C GLU A 151 -5.95 -6.56 -19.27
N LEU A 152 -5.65 -5.28 -19.00
CA LEU A 152 -4.85 -4.87 -17.84
C LEU A 152 -5.73 -4.46 -16.67
N TRP A 153 -5.42 -5.01 -15.51
CA TRP A 153 -6.06 -4.64 -14.25
C TRP A 153 -5.06 -3.99 -13.30
N LEU A 154 -5.56 -3.07 -12.48
CA LEU A 154 -4.81 -2.35 -11.46
C LEU A 154 -5.59 -2.31 -10.15
N GLU A 155 -4.87 -2.32 -9.02
CA GLU A 155 -5.42 -2.26 -7.65
C GLU A 155 -4.93 -0.99 -6.89
N PRO A 156 -5.20 0.25 -7.36
CA PRO A 156 -4.53 1.48 -6.92
C PRO A 156 -5.06 2.03 -5.59
N GLY A 157 -5.13 1.22 -4.52
CA GLY A 157 -5.74 1.57 -3.24
C GLY A 157 -5.20 2.86 -2.60
N ARG A 158 -3.88 2.97 -2.40
CA ARG A 158 -3.24 4.17 -1.84
C ARG A 158 -3.46 5.39 -2.72
N TYR A 159 -3.28 5.25 -4.02
CA TYR A 159 -3.40 6.33 -4.98
C TYR A 159 -4.78 6.99 -4.95
N LEU A 160 -5.83 6.18 -4.84
CA LEU A 160 -7.20 6.68 -4.80
C LEU A 160 -7.61 7.24 -3.43
N ALA A 161 -7.09 6.67 -2.32
CA ALA A 161 -7.63 6.95 -1.01
C ALA A 161 -6.75 7.85 -0.12
N ALA A 162 -5.43 7.96 -0.34
CA ALA A 162 -4.56 8.63 0.61
C ALA A 162 -4.90 10.10 0.83
N GLU A 163 -5.11 10.85 -0.25
CA GLU A 163 -5.39 12.28 -0.21
C GLU A 163 -6.84 12.61 0.18
N SER A 164 -7.75 11.62 0.13
CA SER A 164 -9.15 11.83 0.53
C SER A 164 -9.35 11.99 2.04
N GLY A 165 -8.34 11.70 2.86
CA GLY A 165 -8.46 11.75 4.31
C GLY A 165 -7.37 12.54 4.99
N VAL A 166 -7.77 13.26 6.04
CA VAL A 166 -6.88 14.00 6.95
C VAL A 166 -7.16 13.62 8.40
N LEU A 167 -6.12 13.63 9.23
CA LEU A 167 -6.27 13.48 10.68
C LEU A 167 -6.21 14.86 11.33
N LEU A 168 -7.28 15.23 12.04
CA LEU A 168 -7.32 16.45 12.84
C LEU A 168 -7.03 16.14 14.30
N SER A 169 -6.22 16.96 14.93
CA SER A 169 -5.90 16.81 16.35
C SER A 169 -5.62 18.15 17.00
N ARG A 170 -5.98 18.27 18.29
CA ARG A 170 -5.71 19.47 19.09
C ARG A 170 -4.34 19.38 19.72
N VAL A 171 -3.61 20.49 19.77
CA VAL A 171 -2.40 20.63 20.61
C VAL A 171 -2.79 20.61 22.08
N THR A 172 -2.20 19.68 22.83
CA THR A 172 -2.50 19.47 24.26
C THR A 172 -1.40 19.97 25.17
N GLN A 173 -0.17 20.06 24.67
CA GLN A 173 0.96 20.57 25.46
C GLN A 173 2.13 20.99 24.56
N LEU A 174 2.96 21.83 25.11
CA LEU A 174 4.25 22.22 24.54
C LEU A 174 5.34 21.98 25.60
N LYS A 175 6.48 21.47 25.15
CA LYS A 175 7.60 21.19 26.04
C LYS A 175 8.91 21.37 25.28
N SER A 176 9.86 22.07 25.88
CA SER A 176 11.22 22.16 25.35
C SER A 176 12.19 21.38 26.24
N LYS A 177 13.10 20.64 25.61
CA LYS A 177 14.17 19.90 26.27
C LYS A 177 15.44 19.96 25.45
N GLY A 178 16.43 20.70 25.92
CA GLY A 178 17.62 21.02 25.14
C GLY A 178 17.22 21.83 23.90
N GLN A 179 17.61 21.36 22.72
CA GLN A 179 17.28 21.99 21.43
C GLN A 179 15.99 21.45 20.78
N CYS A 180 15.31 20.52 21.45
CA CYS A 180 14.09 19.91 20.92
C CYS A 180 12.84 20.58 21.49
N ASN A 181 11.97 21.08 20.60
CA ASN A 181 10.65 21.56 20.96
C ASN A 181 9.63 20.45 20.64
N TYR A 182 9.02 19.90 21.67
CA TYR A 182 7.94 18.90 21.55
C TYR A 182 6.60 19.63 21.46
N LEU A 183 5.79 19.18 20.51
CA LEU A 183 4.40 19.57 20.34
C LEU A 183 3.54 18.32 20.52
N GLY A 184 2.89 18.22 21.68
CA GLY A 184 2.00 17.11 22.01
C GLY A 184 0.60 17.34 21.43
N ILE A 185 0.05 16.33 20.78
CA ILE A 185 -1.31 16.36 20.23
C ILE A 185 -2.22 15.34 20.93
N ALA A 186 -3.54 15.50 20.79
CA ALA A 186 -4.54 14.69 21.51
C ALA A 186 -4.61 13.23 21.05
N THR A 187 -4.03 12.90 19.91
CA THR A 187 -3.95 11.54 19.38
C THR A 187 -2.52 11.22 18.95
N GLY A 188 -2.22 9.96 18.65
CA GLY A 188 -0.87 9.53 18.29
C GLY A 188 -0.88 8.27 17.43
N MET A 189 0.13 7.39 17.64
CA MET A 189 0.31 6.17 16.88
C MET A 189 -0.89 5.21 16.92
N ASN A 190 -1.75 5.33 17.93
CA ASN A 190 -2.99 4.57 18.02
C ASN A 190 -4.01 4.95 16.94
N SER A 191 -3.95 6.16 16.38
CA SER A 191 -4.77 6.60 15.24
C SER A 191 -4.02 6.56 13.91
N LEU A 192 -2.71 6.85 13.93
CA LEU A 192 -1.86 6.86 12.74
C LEU A 192 -0.52 6.19 13.05
N ILE A 193 -0.46 4.88 12.86
CA ILE A 193 0.74 4.09 13.19
C ILE A 193 1.87 4.23 12.18
N ARG A 194 1.59 4.67 10.96
CA ARG A 194 2.53 4.66 9.84
C ARG A 194 3.87 5.38 10.11
N PRO A 195 3.91 6.56 10.77
CA PRO A 195 5.20 7.18 11.12
C PRO A 195 6.03 6.29 12.05
N ALA A 196 5.43 5.72 13.09
CA ALA A 196 6.12 4.87 14.06
C ALA A 196 6.56 3.51 13.44
N LEU A 197 5.75 2.92 12.55
CA LEU A 197 5.98 1.58 12.00
C LEU A 197 6.94 1.59 10.81
N TYR A 198 6.84 2.60 9.95
CA TYR A 198 7.54 2.68 8.67
C TYR A 198 8.44 3.91 8.52
N GLY A 199 8.46 4.83 9.49
CA GLY A 199 9.07 6.14 9.29
C GLY A 199 8.36 6.99 8.24
N ALA A 200 7.07 6.68 7.96
CA ALA A 200 6.34 7.35 6.90
C ALA A 200 6.22 8.84 7.16
N TYR A 201 6.46 9.62 6.13
CA TYR A 201 6.24 11.05 6.20
C TYR A 201 4.75 11.38 6.03
N HIS A 202 4.29 12.33 6.80
CA HIS A 202 3.01 13.00 6.61
C HIS A 202 3.24 14.51 6.75
N GLU A 203 2.67 15.28 5.84
CA GLU A 203 2.67 16.74 5.99
C GLU A 203 1.81 17.12 7.17
N VAL A 204 2.28 18.08 7.98
CA VAL A 204 1.54 18.58 9.14
C VAL A 204 1.38 20.09 9.02
N VAL A 205 0.17 20.57 9.25
CA VAL A 205 -0.18 21.99 9.14
C VAL A 205 -0.88 22.44 10.43
N ASN A 206 -0.50 23.60 10.95
CA ASN A 206 -1.26 24.26 12.02
C ASN A 206 -2.39 25.08 11.40
N LEU A 207 -3.62 24.55 11.41
CA LEU A 207 -4.80 25.21 10.83
C LEU A 207 -5.18 26.49 11.57
N SER A 208 -4.86 26.60 12.87
CA SER A 208 -5.16 27.80 13.65
C SER A 208 -4.22 28.96 13.31
N ARG A 209 -3.17 28.72 12.51
CA ARG A 209 -2.13 29.72 12.23
C ARG A 209 -1.67 29.74 10.76
N LEU A 210 -2.60 29.49 9.84
CA LEU A 210 -2.29 29.38 8.40
C LEU A 210 -1.57 30.60 7.80
N GLY A 211 -1.82 31.80 8.31
CA GLY A 211 -1.20 33.03 7.81
C GLY A 211 0.13 33.41 8.50
N SER A 212 0.62 32.60 9.44
CA SER A 212 1.85 32.90 10.19
C SER A 212 3.06 32.22 9.57
N SER A 213 4.26 32.82 9.74
CA SER A 213 5.52 32.22 9.29
C SER A 213 5.85 30.94 10.07
N ALA A 214 6.36 29.93 9.34
CA ALA A 214 6.79 28.65 9.91
C ALA A 214 8.28 28.74 10.32
N ASP A 215 8.55 29.29 11.46
CA ASP A 215 9.87 29.61 11.99
C ASP A 215 10.30 28.77 13.21
N MET A 216 9.42 27.89 13.68
CA MET A 216 9.70 26.99 14.81
C MET A 216 9.77 25.54 14.35
N ASN A 217 10.85 24.85 14.74
CA ASN A 217 10.96 23.42 14.48
C ASN A 217 10.39 22.61 15.66
N TYR A 218 9.43 21.72 15.35
CA TYR A 218 8.78 20.85 16.34
C TYR A 218 8.96 19.38 16.04
N ARG A 219 9.14 18.59 17.10
CA ARG A 219 8.87 17.15 17.13
C ARG A 219 7.44 16.94 17.59
N ILE A 220 6.61 16.37 16.74
CA ILE A 220 5.17 16.19 17.02
C ILE A 220 4.95 14.81 17.60
N VAL A 221 4.38 14.74 18.79
CA VAL A 221 4.24 13.50 19.57
C VAL A 221 2.80 13.29 20.03
N GLY A 222 2.42 12.02 20.15
CA GLY A 222 1.13 11.63 20.71
C GLY A 222 1.18 11.40 22.22
N PRO A 223 0.03 10.99 22.79
CA PRO A 223 -0.14 10.78 24.23
C PRO A 223 0.07 9.32 24.67
N ILE A 224 0.52 8.43 23.80
CA ILE A 224 0.74 7.02 24.13
C ILE A 224 2.00 6.88 25.00
N CYS A 225 1.98 5.98 25.99
CA CYS A 225 3.12 5.70 26.85
C CYS A 225 4.18 4.84 26.13
N GLU A 226 4.68 5.39 25.01
CA GLU A 226 5.61 4.73 24.09
C GLU A 226 6.52 5.80 23.46
N SER A 227 7.83 5.61 23.55
CA SER A 227 8.81 6.56 22.98
C SER A 227 8.71 6.69 21.46
N GLY A 228 8.18 5.65 20.80
CA GLY A 228 7.90 5.63 19.37
C GLY A 228 6.63 6.36 18.96
N ASP A 229 5.86 6.94 19.89
CA ASP A 229 4.65 7.70 19.58
C ASP A 229 4.98 9.09 19.03
N VAL A 230 5.59 9.08 17.86
CA VAL A 230 6.04 10.24 17.10
C VAL A 230 5.31 10.29 15.76
N ILE A 231 4.54 11.36 15.56
CA ILE A 231 3.86 11.63 14.28
C ILE A 231 4.82 12.27 13.29
N ALA A 232 5.71 13.12 13.80
CA ALA A 232 6.75 13.74 12.95
C ALA A 232 7.99 14.12 13.78
N GLU A 233 9.16 13.72 13.31
CA GLU A 233 10.43 13.98 13.99
C GLU A 233 10.84 15.45 13.94
N SER A 234 10.53 16.14 12.85
CA SER A 234 10.89 17.53 12.62
C SER A 234 9.93 18.17 11.62
N ARG A 235 9.26 19.24 12.04
CA ARG A 235 8.40 20.04 11.16
C ARG A 235 8.56 21.51 11.49
N MET A 236 8.81 22.29 10.44
CA MET A 236 8.78 23.75 10.53
C MET A 236 7.31 24.19 10.55
N LEU A 237 6.88 24.78 11.64
CA LEU A 237 5.52 25.25 11.86
C LEU A 237 5.56 26.67 12.47
N PRO A 238 4.45 27.42 12.37
CA PRO A 238 4.30 28.64 13.15
C PRO A 238 4.40 28.36 14.65
N ALA A 239 4.83 29.36 15.42
CA ALA A 239 4.84 29.29 16.90
C ALA A 239 3.44 28.90 17.38
N SER A 240 3.31 27.65 17.82
CA SER A 240 2.04 27.00 18.17
C SER A 240 1.74 27.16 19.64
N LYS A 241 0.46 27.02 20.06
CA LYS A 241 0.02 27.03 21.45
C LYS A 241 -0.97 25.93 21.73
N GLU A 242 -1.19 25.63 23.00
CA GLU A 242 -2.25 24.71 23.44
C GLU A 242 -3.61 25.16 22.90
N GLY A 243 -4.39 24.19 22.44
CA GLY A 243 -5.68 24.42 21.81
C GLY A 243 -5.63 24.61 20.30
N ASP A 244 -4.47 24.90 19.69
CA ASP A 244 -4.34 24.98 18.22
C ASP A 244 -4.75 23.64 17.58
N ILE A 245 -5.28 23.69 16.37
CA ILE A 245 -5.70 22.52 15.60
C ILE A 245 -4.64 22.18 14.55
N MET A 246 -4.14 20.96 14.62
CA MET A 246 -3.20 20.38 13.67
C MET A 246 -3.94 19.51 12.68
N LEU A 247 -3.55 19.60 11.41
CA LEU A 247 -3.94 18.71 10.34
C LEU A 247 -2.73 17.84 9.97
N VAL A 248 -2.93 16.53 9.89
CA VAL A 248 -1.96 15.58 9.32
C VAL A 248 -2.54 15.08 8.00
N ALA A 249 -1.86 15.30 6.90
CA ALA A 249 -2.33 15.01 5.55
C ALA A 249 -2.12 13.52 5.16
N ASN A 250 -2.74 13.12 4.05
CA ASN A 250 -2.59 11.80 3.41
C ASN A 250 -2.88 10.62 4.36
N THR A 251 -3.94 10.74 5.17
CA THR A 251 -4.33 9.71 6.13
C THR A 251 -5.50 8.85 5.68
N GLY A 252 -6.07 9.07 4.48
CA GLY A 252 -7.19 8.31 3.94
C GLY A 252 -6.84 6.85 3.65
N ALA A 253 -5.59 6.56 3.26
CA ALA A 253 -5.10 5.20 3.12
C ALA A 253 -4.26 4.79 4.32
N TYR A 254 -4.58 3.62 4.92
CA TYR A 254 -3.83 3.01 6.04
C TYR A 254 -3.75 3.87 7.32
N GLY A 255 -4.58 4.90 7.45
CA GLY A 255 -4.76 5.65 8.69
C GLY A 255 -5.73 4.89 9.62
N ARG A 256 -7.02 5.04 9.39
CA ARG A 256 -8.08 4.45 10.22
C ARG A 256 -8.02 2.93 10.27
N VAL A 257 -7.79 2.25 9.15
CA VAL A 257 -7.80 0.78 9.06
C VAL A 257 -6.68 0.11 9.88
N MET A 258 -5.56 0.80 10.11
CA MET A 258 -4.45 0.32 10.95
C MET A 258 -4.50 0.87 12.38
N SER A 259 -5.54 1.60 12.75
CA SER A 259 -5.69 2.16 14.10
C SER A 259 -5.90 1.07 15.15
N SER A 260 -5.57 1.38 16.39
CA SER A 260 -5.65 0.45 17.52
C SER A 260 -6.14 1.13 18.80
N HIS A 261 -6.45 0.32 19.81
CA HIS A 261 -6.75 0.78 21.16
C HIS A 261 -5.53 0.71 22.10
N TYR A 262 -4.32 0.92 21.54
CA TYR A 262 -3.10 0.86 22.35
C TYR A 262 -3.20 1.78 23.56
N ASN A 263 -2.74 1.30 24.73
CA ASN A 263 -2.94 1.90 26.05
C ASN A 263 -4.42 2.22 26.39
N ARG A 264 -5.36 1.46 25.79
CA ARG A 264 -6.82 1.65 25.94
C ARG A 264 -7.32 3.03 25.50
N ARG A 265 -6.55 3.75 24.69
CA ARG A 265 -6.98 4.99 24.06
C ARG A 265 -7.79 4.70 22.79
N ARG A 266 -8.92 5.35 22.67
CA ARG A 266 -9.73 5.27 21.45
C ARG A 266 -8.98 5.97 20.31
N PRO A 267 -8.93 5.38 19.11
CA PRO A 267 -8.47 6.10 17.94
C PRO A 267 -9.42 7.28 17.62
N ALA A 268 -8.94 8.19 16.78
CA ALA A 268 -9.75 9.29 16.28
C ALA A 268 -11.05 8.76 15.62
N GLU A 269 -12.14 9.47 15.79
CA GLU A 269 -13.40 9.18 15.10
C GLU A 269 -13.26 9.47 13.60
N GLU A 270 -13.96 8.70 12.78
CA GLU A 270 -13.99 8.91 11.34
C GLU A 270 -15.30 9.61 10.97
N LEU A 271 -15.17 10.72 10.25
CA LEU A 271 -16.27 11.49 9.71
C LEU A 271 -16.16 11.46 8.19
N VAL A 272 -17.23 11.08 7.53
CA VAL A 272 -17.36 11.13 6.07
C VAL A 272 -18.15 12.38 5.72
N LEU A 273 -17.58 13.23 4.83
CA LEU A 273 -18.16 14.51 4.41
C LEU A 273 -18.86 14.38 3.05
#